data_57e42fa529efd3ed36848f063de71b65
#
_entry.id   57e42fa529efd3ed36848f063de71b65
#
_cell.length_a   1.000
_cell.length_b   1.000
_cell.length_c   1.000
_cell.angle_alpha   90.00
_cell.angle_beta   90.00
_cell.angle_gamma   90.00
#
_symmetry.space_group_name_H-M   'P 1'
#
loop_
_entity.id
_entity.type
_entity.pdbx_description
1 polymer ?
#
loop_
_entity_poly.entity_id
_entity_poly.type
_entity_poly.pdbx_seq_one_letter_code
_entity_poly.pdbx_strand_id
1 'polypeptide(L)'
;MQFHVGRLIDHVHLRVADLDAGKRFYRAVLTALGKPDVFVESESHFSADELWVDKADGHVSRVHLAFQAPDRQTVAAFHRAAVAAGGRDNGAPGERSYHPGYYGAFVLDPDGNNIEAVFHGPSTRSAPSVVVTPTGT
;
A
#
# COMPACT_ATOMS: atom_id res chain seq x y z
N MET A 1 -13.59 18.62 -6.48
CA MET A 1 -13.13 17.37 -5.87
C MET A 1 -12.34 16.55 -6.90
N GLN A 2 -11.22 16.00 -6.48
CA GLN A 2 -10.40 15.13 -7.33
C GLN A 2 -10.05 13.89 -6.53
N PHE A 3 -9.92 12.75 -7.21
CA PHE A 3 -9.44 11.53 -6.57
C PHE A 3 -8.53 10.76 -7.53
N HIS A 4 -7.64 9.97 -6.95
CA HIS A 4 -6.57 9.27 -7.67
C HIS A 4 -6.87 7.79 -7.72
N VAL A 5 -6.79 7.20 -8.92
CA VAL A 5 -7.00 5.77 -9.14
C VAL A 5 -5.97 5.22 -10.11
N GLY A 6 -5.85 3.91 -10.15
CA GLY A 6 -5.05 3.22 -11.15
C GLY A 6 -5.76 3.15 -12.50
N ARG A 7 -5.09 2.55 -13.47
CA ARG A 7 -5.64 2.43 -14.80
C ARG A 7 -6.82 1.45 -14.87
N LEU A 8 -6.77 0.38 -14.10
CA LEU A 8 -7.78 -0.68 -14.12
C LEU A 8 -8.60 -0.70 -12.84
N ILE A 9 -7.96 -0.54 -11.69
CA ILE A 9 -8.59 -0.70 -10.39
C ILE A 9 -9.05 0.68 -9.89
N ASP A 10 -10.34 0.81 -9.59
CA ASP A 10 -10.90 2.00 -8.96
C ASP A 10 -10.57 2.00 -7.47
N HIS A 11 -10.95 0.95 -6.77
CA HIS A 11 -10.60 0.82 -5.35
C HIS A 11 -10.54 -0.64 -4.93
N VAL A 12 -9.78 -0.87 -3.85
CA VAL A 12 -9.68 -2.16 -3.16
C VAL A 12 -10.19 -1.94 -1.75
N HIS A 13 -11.15 -2.75 -1.31
CA HIS A 13 -11.69 -2.70 0.03
C HIS A 13 -11.11 -3.87 0.85
N LEU A 14 -10.33 -3.54 1.88
CA LEU A 14 -9.82 -4.52 2.83
C LEU A 14 -10.66 -4.48 4.11
N ARG A 15 -10.95 -5.64 4.66
CA ARG A 15 -11.61 -5.78 5.95
C ARG A 15 -10.63 -6.37 6.94
N VAL A 16 -10.37 -5.68 8.03
CA VAL A 16 -9.33 -6.01 9.00
C VAL A 16 -9.93 -6.39 10.34
N ALA A 17 -9.24 -7.25 11.09
CA ALA A 17 -9.72 -7.68 12.40
C ALA A 17 -9.64 -6.57 13.43
N ASP A 18 -8.56 -5.79 13.43
CA ASP A 18 -8.29 -4.69 14.37
C ASP A 18 -7.98 -3.43 13.59
N LEU A 19 -8.93 -2.50 13.57
CA LEU A 19 -8.79 -1.27 12.78
C LEU A 19 -7.64 -0.38 13.28
N ASP A 20 -7.43 -0.29 14.59
CA ASP A 20 -6.35 0.53 15.14
C ASP A 20 -4.97 -0.04 14.77
N ALA A 21 -4.81 -1.34 14.79
CA ALA A 21 -3.60 -2.00 14.34
C ALA A 21 -3.37 -1.76 12.83
N GLY A 22 -4.44 -1.84 12.04
CA GLY A 22 -4.40 -1.54 10.61
C GLY A 22 -3.98 -0.10 10.33
N LYS A 23 -4.57 0.86 11.04
CA LYS A 23 -4.22 2.28 10.90
C LYS A 23 -2.73 2.51 11.19
N ARG A 24 -2.23 1.94 12.29
CA ARG A 24 -0.82 2.08 12.67
C ARG A 24 0.10 1.52 11.59
N PHE A 25 -0.20 0.33 11.12
CA PHE A 25 0.61 -0.35 10.10
C PHE A 25 0.62 0.44 8.78
N TYR A 26 -0.55 0.73 8.23
CA TYR A 26 -0.65 1.36 6.90
C TYR A 26 -0.22 2.82 6.91
N ARG A 27 -0.42 3.54 8.03
CA ARG A 27 0.14 4.90 8.14
C ARG A 27 1.67 4.86 8.04
N ALA A 28 2.31 3.92 8.74
CA ALA A 28 3.77 3.79 8.70
C ALA A 28 4.25 3.38 7.30
N VAL A 29 3.55 2.47 6.65
CA VAL A 29 3.88 2.03 5.29
C VAL A 29 3.80 3.19 4.30
N LEU A 30 2.70 3.95 4.33
CA LEU A 30 2.51 5.07 3.40
C LEU A 30 3.50 6.19 3.64
N THR A 31 3.85 6.45 4.90
CA THR A 31 4.87 7.43 5.25
C THR A 31 6.23 7.02 4.66
N ALA A 32 6.60 5.75 4.82
CA ALA A 32 7.87 5.23 4.28
C ALA A 32 7.90 5.25 2.75
N LEU A 33 6.74 5.11 2.11
CA LEU A 33 6.62 5.20 0.65
C LEU A 33 6.64 6.66 0.14
N GLY A 34 6.73 7.63 1.05
CA GLY A 34 6.75 9.04 0.68
C GLY A 34 5.37 9.61 0.41
N LYS A 35 4.31 8.97 0.91
CA LYS A 35 2.93 9.37 0.66
C LYS A 35 2.10 9.52 1.94
N PRO A 36 2.60 10.25 2.97
CA PRO A 36 1.83 10.40 4.20
C PRO A 36 0.52 11.15 3.98
N ASP A 37 0.46 12.02 2.97
CA ASP A 37 -0.69 12.90 2.72
C ASP A 37 -1.91 12.16 2.19
N VAL A 38 -1.74 10.96 1.63
CA VAL A 38 -2.87 10.22 1.07
C VAL A 38 -3.65 9.46 2.15
N PHE A 39 -3.11 9.33 3.35
CA PHE A 39 -3.77 8.62 4.45
C PHE A 39 -4.85 9.52 5.07
N VAL A 40 -6.10 9.08 4.98
CA VAL A 40 -7.25 9.80 5.52
C VAL A 40 -8.01 8.83 6.43
N GLU A 41 -8.28 9.25 7.67
CA GLU A 41 -8.94 8.36 8.63
C GLU A 41 -10.17 8.98 9.25
N SER A 42 -11.05 8.10 9.71
CA SER A 42 -12.18 8.40 10.57
C SER A 42 -12.24 7.36 11.68
N GLU A 43 -13.25 7.41 12.53
CA GLU A 43 -13.43 6.39 13.56
C GLU A 43 -13.73 5.01 12.97
N SER A 44 -14.40 4.95 11.82
CA SER A 44 -14.90 3.70 11.25
C SER A 44 -14.03 3.12 10.14
N HIS A 45 -13.07 3.89 9.60
CA HIS A 45 -12.27 3.43 8.47
C HIS A 45 -11.03 4.30 8.26
N PHE A 46 -10.17 3.87 7.35
CA PHE A 46 -9.20 4.76 6.72
C PHE A 46 -9.15 4.47 5.23
N SER A 47 -8.61 5.43 4.49
CA SER A 47 -8.44 5.29 3.05
C SER A 47 -7.10 5.90 2.62
N ALA A 48 -6.64 5.49 1.46
CA ALA A 48 -5.44 6.03 0.84
C ALA A 48 -5.57 5.81 -0.66
N ASP A 49 -5.85 6.89 -1.40
CA ASP A 49 -6.15 6.83 -2.84
C ASP A 49 -7.16 5.71 -3.14
N GLU A 50 -6.77 4.66 -3.87
CA GLU A 50 -7.68 3.57 -4.23
C GLU A 50 -7.85 2.48 -3.14
N LEU A 51 -7.26 2.66 -1.97
CA LEU A 51 -7.37 1.70 -0.86
C LEU A 51 -8.39 2.18 0.15
N TRP A 52 -9.34 1.32 0.52
CA TRP A 52 -10.32 1.55 1.58
C TRP A 52 -10.26 0.42 2.59
N VAL A 53 -10.17 0.76 3.88
CA VAL A 53 -10.01 -0.24 4.94
C VAL A 53 -10.97 0.02 6.08
N ASP A 54 -11.72 -0.99 6.48
CA ASP A 54 -12.57 -0.92 7.67
C ASP A 54 -12.52 -2.23 8.45
N LYS A 55 -13.19 -2.23 9.60
CA LYS A 55 -13.24 -3.41 10.46
C LYS A 55 -14.13 -4.48 9.83
N ALA A 56 -13.65 -5.71 9.87
CA ALA A 56 -14.39 -6.85 9.36
C ALA A 56 -15.66 -7.10 10.18
N ASP A 57 -16.71 -7.53 9.49
CA ASP A 57 -17.92 -8.09 10.07
C ASP A 57 -18.03 -9.52 9.56
N GLY A 58 -17.33 -10.43 10.22
CA GLY A 58 -17.20 -11.84 9.82
C GLY A 58 -15.90 -12.10 9.07
N HIS A 59 -15.90 -11.97 7.76
CA HIS A 59 -14.75 -12.31 6.93
C HIS A 59 -13.65 -11.25 6.99
N VAL A 60 -12.43 -11.68 7.33
CA VAL A 60 -11.23 -10.84 7.28
C VAL A 60 -10.54 -11.06 5.93
N SER A 61 -10.16 -9.98 5.26
CA SER A 61 -9.53 -10.05 3.95
C SER A 61 -8.17 -10.76 4.00
N ARG A 62 -7.85 -11.49 2.95
CA ARG A 62 -6.54 -12.10 2.77
C ARG A 62 -6.11 -11.90 1.32
N VAL A 63 -5.10 -11.04 1.10
CA VAL A 63 -4.64 -10.67 -0.23
C VAL A 63 -3.12 -10.54 -0.28
N HIS A 64 -2.59 -10.51 -1.49
CA HIS A 64 -1.24 -9.98 -1.78
C HIS A 64 -1.44 -8.64 -2.48
N LEU A 65 -0.93 -7.57 -1.88
CA LEU A 65 -1.08 -6.22 -2.40
C LEU A 65 0.30 -5.57 -2.49
N ALA A 66 0.63 -5.02 -3.67
CA ALA A 66 1.92 -4.38 -3.89
C ALA A 66 1.75 -2.88 -4.08
N PHE A 67 2.54 -2.11 -3.35
CA PHE A 67 2.63 -0.66 -3.49
C PHE A 67 3.82 -0.31 -4.38
N GLN A 68 3.67 0.73 -5.18
CA GLN A 68 4.73 1.24 -6.02
C GLN A 68 5.77 1.99 -5.18
N ALA A 69 7.05 1.76 -5.50
CA ALA A 69 8.15 2.51 -4.90
C ALA A 69 9.02 3.09 -6.02
N PRO A 70 9.49 4.35 -5.87
CA PRO A 70 10.24 5.01 -6.93
C PRO A 70 11.70 4.56 -7.04
N ASP A 71 12.23 3.89 -6.02
CA ASP A 71 13.62 3.47 -5.97
C ASP A 71 13.83 2.35 -4.94
N ARG A 72 15.04 1.77 -4.94
CA ARG A 72 15.40 0.69 -4.03
C ARG A 72 15.42 1.14 -2.57
N GLN A 73 15.83 2.37 -2.31
CA GLN A 73 15.89 2.92 -0.95
C GLN A 73 14.52 3.00 -0.32
N THR A 74 13.51 3.38 -1.10
CA THR A 74 12.12 3.43 -0.64
C THR A 74 11.60 2.03 -0.31
N VAL A 75 11.95 1.02 -1.12
CA VAL A 75 11.61 -0.37 -0.82
C VAL A 75 12.20 -0.80 0.53
N ALA A 76 13.46 -0.46 0.79
CA ALA A 76 14.10 -0.78 2.06
C ALA A 76 13.46 -0.03 3.24
N ALA A 77 13.13 1.24 3.05
CA ALA A 77 12.45 2.05 4.08
C ALA A 77 11.07 1.49 4.41
N PHE A 78 10.33 1.06 3.40
CA PHE A 78 9.05 0.37 3.57
C PHE A 78 9.20 -0.85 4.48
N HIS A 79 10.16 -1.70 4.19
CA HIS A 79 10.36 -2.95 4.95
C HIS A 79 10.63 -2.65 6.42
N ARG A 80 11.53 -1.72 6.71
CA ARG A 80 11.85 -1.33 8.09
C ARG A 80 10.64 -0.78 8.81
N ALA A 81 9.92 0.15 8.18
CA ALA A 81 8.78 0.80 8.79
C ALA A 81 7.62 -0.18 9.03
N ALA A 82 7.36 -1.05 8.08
CA ALA A 82 6.27 -2.03 8.17
C ALA A 82 6.52 -3.03 9.30
N VAL A 83 7.74 -3.54 9.43
CA VAL A 83 8.10 -4.46 10.52
C VAL A 83 8.00 -3.74 11.86
N ALA A 84 8.50 -2.50 11.94
CA ALA A 84 8.44 -1.72 13.19
C ALA A 84 7.01 -1.39 13.62
N ALA A 85 6.07 -1.34 12.67
CA ALA A 85 4.67 -0.96 12.94
C ALA A 85 3.73 -2.16 13.12
N GLY A 86 4.26 -3.32 13.43
CA GLY A 86 3.47 -4.50 13.76
C GLY A 86 3.41 -5.56 12.66
N GLY A 87 4.11 -5.36 11.54
CA GLY A 87 4.22 -6.36 10.50
C GLY A 87 5.26 -7.42 10.81
N ARG A 88 5.27 -8.47 9.98
CA ARG A 88 6.27 -9.53 10.08
C ARG A 88 6.99 -9.68 8.75
N ASP A 89 8.30 -9.83 8.80
CA ASP A 89 9.13 -10.04 7.61
C ASP A 89 8.61 -11.27 6.82
N ASN A 90 8.42 -11.06 5.53
CA ASN A 90 8.04 -12.12 4.58
C ASN A 90 8.92 -12.07 3.33
N GLY A 91 10.01 -11.36 3.36
CA GLY A 91 10.98 -11.25 2.26
C GLY A 91 11.74 -9.95 2.33
N ALA A 92 13.04 -10.03 2.67
CA ALA A 92 13.90 -8.85 2.79
C ALA A 92 14.04 -8.11 1.46
N PRO A 93 14.35 -6.79 1.50
CA PRO A 93 14.59 -6.04 0.27
C PRO A 93 15.66 -6.69 -0.60
N GLY A 94 15.37 -6.86 -1.88
CA GLY A 94 16.32 -7.48 -2.80
C GLY A 94 15.73 -7.68 -4.18
N GLU A 95 16.59 -8.09 -5.08
CA GLU A 95 16.20 -8.43 -6.43
C GLU A 95 15.37 -9.72 -6.45
N ARG A 96 14.45 -9.79 -7.41
CA ARG A 96 13.62 -10.98 -7.66
C ARG A 96 13.73 -11.35 -9.14
N SER A 97 13.54 -12.62 -9.43
CA SER A 97 13.75 -13.16 -10.78
C SER A 97 12.55 -12.96 -11.71
N TYR A 98 11.53 -12.24 -11.30
CA TYR A 98 10.30 -12.06 -12.08
C TYR A 98 10.59 -11.36 -13.41
N HIS A 99 11.44 -10.35 -13.38
CA HIS A 99 11.99 -9.72 -14.59
C HIS A 99 13.25 -8.91 -14.19
N PRO A 100 14.11 -8.56 -15.17
CA PRO A 100 15.29 -7.75 -14.88
C PRO A 100 14.89 -6.39 -14.27
N GLY A 101 15.54 -6.04 -13.17
CA GLY A 101 15.27 -4.78 -12.46
C GLY A 101 14.22 -4.87 -11.38
N TYR A 102 13.49 -5.98 -11.26
CA TYR A 102 12.50 -6.15 -10.20
C TYR A 102 13.19 -6.16 -8.84
N TYR A 103 12.82 -5.22 -7.97
CA TYR A 103 13.38 -5.10 -6.62
C TYR A 103 12.20 -4.92 -5.66
N GLY A 104 12.05 -5.84 -4.72
CA GLY A 104 10.89 -5.84 -3.83
C GLY A 104 11.22 -6.24 -2.41
N ALA A 105 10.28 -5.97 -1.52
CA ALA A 105 10.30 -6.44 -0.15
C ALA A 105 8.87 -6.79 0.26
N PHE A 106 8.73 -7.75 1.16
CA PHE A 106 7.44 -8.31 1.54
C PHE A 106 7.31 -8.31 3.06
N VAL A 107 6.18 -7.85 3.56
CA VAL A 107 5.86 -7.86 5.00
C VAL A 107 4.42 -8.32 5.15
N LEU A 108 4.17 -9.20 6.11
CA LEU A 108 2.79 -9.57 6.46
C LEU A 108 2.20 -8.46 7.34
N ASP A 109 1.01 -7.99 6.99
CA ASP A 109 0.30 -7.03 7.83
C ASP A 109 -0.27 -7.72 9.08
N PRO A 110 -0.91 -6.99 10.02
CA PRO A 110 -1.44 -7.60 11.23
C PRO A 110 -2.42 -8.76 11.00
N ASP A 111 -3.09 -8.81 9.85
CA ASP A 111 -4.04 -9.88 9.50
C ASP A 111 -3.41 -10.98 8.65
N GLY A 112 -2.13 -10.86 8.30
CA GLY A 112 -1.43 -11.85 7.48
C GLY A 112 -1.54 -11.60 5.99
N ASN A 113 -2.00 -10.42 5.54
CA ASN A 113 -1.93 -10.05 4.14
C ASN A 113 -0.47 -9.86 3.73
N ASN A 114 -0.13 -10.32 2.53
CA ASN A 114 1.22 -10.15 2.00
C ASN A 114 1.32 -8.77 1.35
N ILE A 115 1.97 -7.84 2.02
CA ILE A 115 2.13 -6.47 1.55
C ILE A 115 3.54 -6.29 1.01
N GLU A 116 3.62 -5.79 -0.19
CA GLU A 116 4.87 -5.65 -0.93
C GLU A 116 5.09 -4.18 -1.28
N ALA A 117 6.35 -3.74 -1.31
CA ALA A 117 6.75 -2.55 -2.03
C ALA A 117 7.64 -3.00 -3.18
N VAL A 118 7.39 -2.47 -4.39
CA VAL A 118 8.12 -2.89 -5.57
C VAL A 118 8.62 -1.72 -6.39
N PHE A 119 9.87 -1.82 -6.81
CA PHE A 119 10.50 -0.95 -7.78
C PHE A 119 10.91 -1.81 -8.97
N HIS A 120 10.38 -1.48 -10.15
CA HIS A 120 10.59 -2.29 -11.35
C HIS A 120 11.86 -1.96 -12.12
N GLY A 121 12.71 -1.09 -11.58
CA GLY A 121 13.90 -0.59 -12.25
C GLY A 121 13.67 0.78 -12.88
N PRO A 122 14.72 1.41 -13.42
CA PRO A 122 14.59 2.73 -14.04
C PRO A 122 13.52 2.72 -15.12
N SER A 123 12.60 3.70 -15.04
CA SER A 123 11.49 3.79 -15.98
C SER A 123 10.94 5.21 -16.00
N THR A 124 10.11 5.50 -17.00
CA THR A 124 9.36 6.75 -17.08
C THR A 124 7.88 6.46 -16.88
N ARG A 125 7.18 7.41 -16.31
CA ARG A 125 5.73 7.36 -16.13
C ARG A 125 5.11 8.51 -16.92
N SER A 126 3.99 8.25 -17.58
CA SER A 126 3.28 9.30 -18.32
C SER A 126 2.56 10.26 -17.34
N ALA A 127 2.23 9.81 -16.17
CA ALA A 127 1.59 10.58 -15.11
C ALA A 127 1.78 9.87 -13.77
N PRO A 128 1.72 10.60 -12.63
CA PRO A 128 1.79 9.96 -11.32
C PRO A 128 0.59 9.06 -11.03
N SER A 129 -0.57 9.40 -11.58
CA SER A 129 -1.81 8.63 -11.39
C SER A 129 -2.83 9.06 -12.44
N VAL A 130 -3.97 8.39 -12.48
CA VAL A 130 -5.16 8.90 -13.16
C VAL A 130 -5.90 9.79 -12.16
N VAL A 131 -6.08 11.06 -12.51
CA VAL A 131 -6.82 12.01 -11.68
C VAL A 131 -8.22 12.16 -12.25
N VAL A 132 -9.21 11.82 -11.42
CA VAL A 132 -10.62 11.90 -11.82
C VAL A 132 -11.24 13.14 -11.18
N THR A 133 -11.80 14.01 -12.01
CA THR A 133 -12.48 15.21 -11.57
C THR A 133 -13.92 15.17 -12.09
N PRO A 134 -14.93 15.06 -11.21
CA PRO A 134 -16.32 15.07 -11.65
C PRO A 134 -16.65 16.37 -12.40
N THR A 135 -17.38 16.25 -13.50
CA THR A 135 -17.70 17.38 -14.37
C THR A 135 -19.18 17.72 -14.45
N GLY A 136 -20.01 16.99 -13.74
CA GLY A 136 -21.44 17.21 -13.82
C GLY A 136 -22.18 16.78 -12.57
N THR A 137 -23.48 16.82 -12.65
CA THR A 137 -24.38 16.42 -11.57
C THR A 137 -24.90 15.03 -11.77
#